data_915683268c64e953522799a6532ad0ed
#
_entry.id   915683268c64e953522799a6532ad0ed
#
_cell.length_a   1.000
_cell.length_b   1.000
_cell.length_c   1.000
_cell.angle_alpha   90.00
_cell.angle_beta   90.00
_cell.angle_gamma   90.00
#
_symmetry.space_group_name_H-M   'P 1'
#
loop_
_entity.id
_entity.type
_entity.pdbx_description
1 polymer ?
#
loop_
_entity_poly.entity_id
_entity_poly.type
_entity_poly.pdbx_seq_one_letter_code
_entity_poly.pdbx_strand_id
1 'polypeptide(L)'
;VSQSLIAKIEKGSIDPSYDNVCKIFNAFEGILKKRALEGKNTGARFTVGDLATRGVISITPEATLAEAVDKMMKGRFTQLPVMVGERIVGGVTDDRIRDYTIEQTRNQRMSYDDVMQTKVDSIMEPPFPILAEDTPIELASLHLQREEAVLVTRRGTIIGILTSADFLDLGLH
;
A
#
# COMPACT_ATOMS: atom_id res chain seq x y z
N VAL A 1 -11.14 -8.23 -17.46
CA VAL A 1 -11.83 -7.40 -16.46
C VAL A 1 -12.93 -6.62 -17.20
N SER A 2 -14.17 -6.63 -16.72
CA SER A 2 -15.26 -5.92 -17.37
C SER A 2 -15.31 -4.45 -16.95
N GLN A 3 -15.71 -3.55 -17.86
CA GLN A 3 -15.92 -2.12 -17.53
C GLN A 3 -16.87 -1.92 -16.35
N SER A 4 -17.86 -2.80 -16.20
CA SER A 4 -18.81 -2.72 -15.07
C SER A 4 -18.17 -3.04 -13.72
N LEU A 5 -17.13 -3.87 -13.66
CA LEU A 5 -16.39 -4.16 -12.44
C LEU A 5 -15.52 -2.97 -12.03
N ILE A 6 -14.81 -2.38 -12.99
CA ILE A 6 -13.99 -1.18 -12.78
C ILE A 6 -14.89 -0.05 -12.24
N ALA A 7 -16.02 0.25 -12.90
CA ALA A 7 -16.94 1.30 -12.45
C ALA A 7 -17.53 1.08 -11.04
N LYS A 8 -17.67 -0.17 -10.59
CA LYS A 8 -18.13 -0.48 -9.24
C LYS A 8 -17.03 -0.30 -8.18
N ILE A 9 -15.78 -0.61 -8.54
CA ILE A 9 -14.60 -0.35 -7.71
C ILE A 9 -14.41 1.16 -7.53
N GLU A 10 -14.46 1.92 -8.64
CA GLU A 10 -14.36 3.39 -8.65
C GLU A 10 -15.41 4.08 -7.77
N LYS A 11 -16.63 3.53 -7.74
CA LYS A 11 -17.72 4.05 -6.88
C LYS A 11 -17.61 3.59 -5.42
N GLY A 12 -16.58 2.84 -5.06
CA GLY A 12 -16.44 2.26 -3.71
C GLY A 12 -17.56 1.26 -3.36
N SER A 13 -18.27 0.74 -4.37
CA SER A 13 -19.39 -0.18 -4.16
C SER A 13 -18.92 -1.63 -3.97
N ILE A 14 -17.68 -1.94 -4.33
CA ILE A 14 -17.04 -3.25 -4.19
C ILE A 14 -15.57 -3.02 -3.91
N ASP A 15 -15.05 -3.60 -2.83
CA ASP A 15 -13.62 -3.74 -2.64
C ASP A 15 -13.07 -4.76 -3.63
N PRO A 16 -12.01 -4.44 -4.39
CA PRO A 16 -11.44 -5.38 -5.32
C PRO A 16 -10.84 -6.55 -4.55
N SER A 17 -11.31 -7.77 -4.82
CA SER A 17 -10.60 -8.96 -4.33
C SER A 17 -9.19 -9.01 -4.93
N TYR A 18 -8.25 -9.61 -4.22
CA TYR A 18 -6.86 -9.83 -4.68
C TYR A 18 -6.81 -10.36 -6.13
N ASP A 19 -7.68 -11.32 -6.47
CA ASP A 19 -7.83 -11.86 -7.83
C ASP A 19 -8.20 -10.80 -8.87
N ASN A 20 -9.05 -9.84 -8.51
CA ASN A 20 -9.46 -8.75 -9.40
C ASN A 20 -8.34 -7.74 -9.59
N VAL A 21 -7.59 -7.43 -8.54
CA VAL A 21 -6.39 -6.58 -8.60
C VAL A 21 -5.36 -7.24 -9.52
N CYS A 22 -5.04 -8.53 -9.33
CA CYS A 22 -4.12 -9.27 -10.21
C CYS A 22 -4.58 -9.29 -11.68
N LYS A 23 -5.89 -9.44 -11.95
CA LYS A 23 -6.44 -9.41 -13.30
C LYS A 23 -6.33 -8.02 -13.94
N ILE A 24 -6.53 -6.96 -13.18
CA ILE A 24 -6.34 -5.57 -13.62
C ILE A 24 -4.85 -5.35 -13.95
N PHE A 25 -3.95 -5.78 -13.09
CA PHE A 25 -2.51 -5.71 -13.30
C PHE A 25 -2.06 -6.43 -14.58
N ASN A 26 -2.48 -7.68 -14.75
CA ASN A 26 -2.15 -8.47 -15.93
C ASN A 26 -2.72 -7.86 -17.23
N ALA A 27 -3.93 -7.29 -17.17
CA ALA A 27 -4.51 -6.58 -18.31
C ALA A 27 -3.71 -5.32 -18.66
N PHE A 28 -3.26 -4.59 -17.63
CA PHE A 28 -2.44 -3.38 -17.79
C PHE A 28 -1.06 -3.70 -18.38
N GLU A 29 -0.37 -4.74 -17.88
CA GLU A 29 0.88 -5.23 -18.49
C GLU A 29 0.69 -5.63 -19.97
N GLY A 30 -0.44 -6.27 -20.27
CA GLY A 30 -0.79 -6.61 -21.66
C GLY A 30 -0.92 -5.38 -22.55
N ILE A 31 -1.55 -4.31 -22.05
CA ILE A 31 -1.69 -3.02 -22.78
C ILE A 31 -0.33 -2.35 -22.96
N LEU A 32 0.52 -2.32 -21.92
CA LEU A 32 1.86 -1.74 -22.00
C LEU A 32 2.74 -2.50 -23.00
N LYS A 33 2.74 -3.84 -22.96
CA LYS A 33 3.45 -4.70 -23.92
C LYS A 33 2.96 -4.47 -25.35
N LYS A 34 1.63 -4.37 -25.56
CA LYS A 34 1.03 -4.13 -26.87
C LYS A 34 1.42 -2.75 -27.42
N ARG A 35 1.38 -1.70 -26.61
CA ARG A 35 1.80 -0.33 -26.99
C ARG A 35 3.29 -0.27 -27.31
N ALA A 36 4.14 -0.99 -26.58
CA ALA A 36 5.57 -1.11 -26.86
C ALA A 36 5.84 -1.81 -28.19
N LEU A 37 5.06 -2.84 -28.54
CA LEU A 37 5.18 -3.57 -29.81
C LEU A 37 4.64 -2.79 -31.02
N GLU A 38 3.64 -1.94 -30.83
CA GLU A 38 3.03 -1.12 -31.91
C GLU A 38 3.90 0.09 -32.31
N GLY A 39 5.11 0.23 -31.74
CA GLY A 39 6.05 1.30 -32.13
C GLY A 39 5.53 2.72 -31.86
N LYS A 40 4.41 2.86 -31.16
CA LYS A 40 3.96 4.14 -30.61
C LYS A 40 4.78 4.47 -29.39
N ASN A 41 6.05 4.79 -29.65
CA ASN A 41 6.97 5.37 -28.70
C ASN A 41 6.47 6.77 -28.29
N THR A 42 5.39 6.85 -27.55
CA THR A 42 5.25 7.91 -26.57
C THR A 42 6.16 7.50 -25.44
N GLY A 43 7.40 7.99 -25.47
CA GLY A 43 8.51 7.58 -24.61
C GLY A 43 8.37 7.92 -23.12
N ALA A 44 7.19 7.97 -22.59
CA ALA A 44 6.91 8.08 -21.17
C ALA A 44 6.74 6.67 -20.59
N ARG A 45 7.82 6.05 -20.15
CA ARG A 45 7.74 4.99 -19.16
C ARG A 45 7.26 5.64 -17.88
N PHE A 46 6.11 5.19 -17.37
CA PHE A 46 5.68 5.61 -16.05
C PHE A 46 6.71 5.16 -15.01
N THR A 47 7.03 6.07 -14.13
CA THR A 47 7.90 5.81 -12.99
C THR A 47 7.07 5.68 -11.73
N VAL A 48 7.67 5.12 -10.69
CA VAL A 48 7.06 5.04 -9.37
C VAL A 48 6.66 6.45 -8.86
N GLY A 49 7.48 7.45 -9.16
CA GLY A 49 7.22 8.83 -8.77
C GLY A 49 6.03 9.51 -9.46
N ASP A 50 5.63 9.00 -10.64
CA ASP A 50 4.47 9.51 -11.36
C ASP A 50 3.13 9.07 -10.73
N LEU A 51 3.13 7.89 -10.08
CA LEU A 51 1.93 7.29 -9.51
C LEU A 51 1.83 7.43 -8.00
N ALA A 52 2.95 7.50 -7.30
CA ALA A 52 2.95 7.48 -5.84
C ALA A 52 2.16 8.64 -5.23
N THR A 53 1.31 8.29 -4.28
CA THR A 53 0.64 9.29 -3.43
C THR A 53 1.68 10.05 -2.62
N ARG A 54 1.69 11.38 -2.77
CA ARG A 54 2.62 12.28 -2.08
C ARG A 54 2.22 12.52 -0.63
N GLY A 55 3.24 12.62 0.23
CA GLY A 55 3.02 12.88 1.66
C GLY A 55 2.71 11.60 2.42
N VAL A 56 3.73 11.00 3.02
CA VAL A 56 3.59 9.74 3.78
C VAL A 56 3.06 10.04 5.18
N ILE A 57 1.92 9.46 5.51
CA ILE A 57 1.41 9.43 6.88
C ILE A 57 2.04 8.22 7.56
N SER A 58 2.73 8.45 8.65
CA SER A 58 3.45 7.44 9.42
C SER A 58 3.00 7.40 10.87
N ILE A 59 3.47 6.40 11.60
CA ILE A 59 3.27 6.26 13.03
C ILE A 59 4.61 5.99 13.71
N THR A 60 4.73 6.29 15.01
CA THR A 60 5.93 5.97 15.79
C THR A 60 5.81 4.60 16.46
N PRO A 61 6.94 3.92 16.76
CA PRO A 61 6.92 2.63 17.45
C PRO A 61 6.20 2.66 18.80
N GLU A 62 6.29 3.80 19.50
CA GLU A 62 5.71 3.99 20.83
C GLU A 62 4.21 4.25 20.82
N ALA A 63 3.64 4.56 19.69
CA ALA A 63 2.19 4.77 19.54
C ALA A 63 1.42 3.48 19.82
N THR A 64 0.16 3.61 20.21
CA THR A 64 -0.72 2.48 20.50
C THR A 64 -1.40 1.95 19.23
N LEU A 65 -1.90 0.72 19.28
CA LEU A 65 -2.72 0.17 18.19
C LEU A 65 -4.00 0.97 17.99
N ALA A 66 -4.59 1.52 19.05
CA ALA A 66 -5.73 2.42 18.94
C ALA A 66 -5.42 3.65 18.09
N GLU A 67 -4.23 4.26 18.29
CA GLU A 67 -3.79 5.41 17.47
C GLU A 67 -3.51 5.01 16.02
N ALA A 68 -2.97 3.80 15.79
CA ALA A 68 -2.76 3.29 14.44
C ALA A 68 -4.09 3.09 13.70
N VAL A 69 -5.06 2.43 14.34
CA VAL A 69 -6.41 2.22 13.80
C VAL A 69 -7.10 3.55 13.52
N ASP A 70 -7.05 4.52 14.45
CA ASP A 70 -7.64 5.85 14.26
C ASP A 70 -7.05 6.57 13.04
N LYS A 71 -5.71 6.53 12.86
CA LYS A 71 -5.04 7.10 11.69
C LYS A 71 -5.45 6.40 10.39
N MET A 72 -5.50 5.06 10.39
CA MET A 72 -5.94 4.28 9.24
C MET A 72 -7.37 4.61 8.84
N MET A 73 -8.29 4.66 9.81
CA MET A 73 -9.70 4.99 9.55
C MET A 73 -9.88 6.41 9.02
N LYS A 74 -9.23 7.41 9.62
CA LYS A 74 -9.32 8.82 9.20
C LYS A 74 -8.75 9.05 7.81
N GLY A 75 -7.64 8.39 7.49
CA GLY A 75 -6.95 8.53 6.21
C GLY A 75 -7.44 7.55 5.13
N ARG A 76 -8.28 6.57 5.50
CA ARG A 76 -8.68 5.45 4.64
C ARG A 76 -7.47 4.65 4.13
N PHE A 77 -6.51 4.43 5.02
CA PHE A 77 -5.33 3.62 4.75
C PHE A 77 -5.48 2.24 5.38
N THR A 78 -4.86 1.24 4.78
CA THR A 78 -4.76 -0.13 5.32
C THR A 78 -3.37 -0.43 5.86
N GLN A 79 -2.42 0.51 5.69
CA GLN A 79 -1.03 0.35 6.13
C GLN A 79 -0.42 1.68 6.55
N LEU A 80 0.50 1.63 7.50
CA LEU A 80 1.28 2.78 7.97
C LEU A 80 2.76 2.41 8.09
N PRO A 81 3.67 3.18 7.48
CA PRO A 81 5.08 3.12 7.80
C PRO A 81 5.33 3.50 9.25
N VAL A 82 6.17 2.74 9.94
CA VAL A 82 6.61 3.04 11.30
C VAL A 82 7.94 3.77 11.23
N MET A 83 8.00 4.98 11.79
CA MET A 83 9.15 5.88 11.64
C MET A 83 9.63 6.44 12.98
N VAL A 84 10.95 6.62 13.10
CA VAL A 84 11.61 7.38 14.16
C VAL A 84 12.37 8.54 13.51
N GLY A 85 11.82 9.75 13.61
CA GLY A 85 12.27 10.89 12.82
C GLY A 85 12.08 10.61 11.32
N GLU A 86 13.15 10.69 10.53
CA GLU A 86 13.13 10.41 9.10
C GLU A 86 13.45 8.94 8.76
N ARG A 87 13.79 8.13 9.76
CA ARG A 87 14.18 6.73 9.58
C ARG A 87 12.97 5.81 9.67
N ILE A 88 12.77 4.98 8.64
CA ILE A 88 11.80 3.89 8.65
C ILE A 88 12.38 2.75 9.49
N VAL A 89 11.59 2.25 10.44
CA VAL A 89 11.96 1.16 11.34
C VAL A 89 11.06 -0.07 11.19
N GLY A 90 9.90 0.08 10.53
CA GLY A 90 8.96 -1.01 10.31
C GLY A 90 7.77 -0.59 9.46
N GLY A 91 6.79 -1.48 9.37
CA GLY A 91 5.46 -1.25 8.83
C GLY A 91 4.40 -1.89 9.72
N VAL A 92 3.18 -1.38 9.69
CA VAL A 92 2.02 -1.99 10.32
C VAL A 92 0.82 -1.93 9.39
N THR A 93 0.10 -3.04 9.26
CA THR A 93 -1.08 -3.17 8.41
C THR A 93 -2.32 -3.41 9.27
N ASP A 94 -3.51 -3.14 8.73
CA ASP A 94 -4.79 -3.45 9.39
C ASP A 94 -4.96 -4.96 9.57
N ASP A 95 -4.52 -5.77 8.61
CA ASP A 95 -4.50 -7.23 8.69
C ASP A 95 -3.65 -7.69 9.88
N ARG A 96 -2.45 -7.14 10.04
CA ARG A 96 -1.57 -7.47 11.18
C ARG A 96 -2.19 -7.11 12.52
N ILE A 97 -2.81 -5.94 12.62
CA ILE A 97 -3.52 -5.51 13.85
C ILE A 97 -4.69 -6.45 14.14
N ARG A 98 -5.48 -6.79 13.11
CA ARG A 98 -6.63 -7.69 13.23
C ARG A 98 -6.19 -9.07 13.71
N ASP A 99 -5.18 -9.66 13.09
CA ASP A 99 -4.71 -10.99 13.41
C ASP A 99 -4.16 -11.06 14.84
N TYR A 100 -3.38 -10.06 15.25
CA TYR A 100 -2.91 -9.94 16.62
C TYR A 100 -4.07 -9.80 17.61
N THR A 101 -5.06 -8.97 17.29
CA THR A 101 -6.26 -8.80 18.14
C THR A 101 -7.01 -10.10 18.33
N ILE A 102 -7.24 -10.85 17.23
CA ILE A 102 -7.92 -12.15 17.28
C ILE A 102 -7.10 -13.15 18.13
N GLU A 103 -5.79 -13.21 17.96
CA GLU A 103 -4.92 -14.09 18.71
C GLU A 103 -4.98 -13.83 20.21
N GLN A 104 -4.88 -12.57 20.63
CA GLN A 104 -4.85 -12.22 22.06
C GLN A 104 -6.22 -12.39 22.73
N THR A 105 -7.29 -11.99 22.04
CA THR A 105 -8.66 -12.08 22.60
C THR A 105 -9.19 -13.51 22.60
N ARG A 106 -8.95 -14.29 21.54
CA ARG A 106 -9.41 -15.70 21.46
C ARG A 106 -8.84 -16.57 22.59
N ASN A 107 -7.61 -16.34 22.97
CA ASN A 107 -6.95 -17.09 24.05
C ASN A 107 -7.21 -16.49 25.44
N GLN A 108 -8.11 -15.52 25.57
CA GLN A 108 -8.42 -14.78 26.80
C GLN A 108 -7.17 -14.22 27.51
N ARG A 109 -6.12 -13.94 26.74
CA ARG A 109 -4.87 -13.38 27.29
C ARG A 109 -5.01 -11.90 27.58
N MET A 110 -5.79 -11.18 26.76
CA MET A 110 -6.01 -9.75 26.88
C MET A 110 -7.46 -9.42 26.55
N SER A 111 -8.00 -8.37 27.16
CA SER A 111 -9.25 -7.76 26.70
C SER A 111 -8.99 -6.97 25.40
N TYR A 112 -10.06 -6.65 24.64
CA TYR A 112 -9.91 -5.81 23.45
C TYR A 112 -9.28 -4.45 23.77
N ASP A 113 -9.69 -3.82 24.88
CA ASP A 113 -9.17 -2.52 25.30
C ASP A 113 -7.68 -2.60 25.63
N ASP A 114 -7.23 -3.66 26.31
CA ASP A 114 -5.81 -3.88 26.60
C ASP A 114 -5.00 -4.09 25.31
N VAL A 115 -5.54 -4.85 24.36
CA VAL A 115 -4.90 -5.03 23.03
C VAL A 115 -4.73 -3.69 22.34
N MET A 116 -5.74 -2.83 22.37
CA MET A 116 -5.66 -1.51 21.74
C MET A 116 -4.64 -0.57 22.41
N GLN A 117 -4.25 -0.82 23.65
CA GLN A 117 -3.17 -0.11 24.34
C GLN A 117 -1.76 -0.69 24.06
N THR A 118 -1.67 -1.81 23.37
CA THR A 118 -0.39 -2.37 22.94
C THR A 118 0.34 -1.39 22.01
N LYS A 119 1.66 -1.31 22.16
CA LYS A 119 2.49 -0.45 21.29
C LYS A 119 2.71 -1.08 19.92
N VAL A 120 2.84 -0.23 18.92
CA VAL A 120 3.08 -0.64 17.53
C VAL A 120 4.37 -1.46 17.40
N ASP A 121 5.43 -1.13 18.16
CA ASP A 121 6.72 -1.83 18.15
C ASP A 121 6.60 -3.32 18.47
N SER A 122 5.57 -3.70 19.25
CA SER A 122 5.34 -5.10 19.65
C SER A 122 4.81 -5.98 18.50
N ILE A 123 4.23 -5.37 17.46
CA ILE A 123 3.61 -6.11 16.37
C ILE A 123 4.07 -5.68 14.97
N MET A 124 4.80 -4.57 14.86
CA MET A 124 5.27 -4.08 13.55
C MET A 124 6.09 -5.15 12.84
N GLU A 125 6.00 -5.11 11.52
CA GLU A 125 6.73 -5.98 10.61
C GLU A 125 7.95 -5.25 10.03
N PRO A 126 8.81 -5.92 9.27
CA PRO A 126 9.91 -5.26 8.56
C PRO A 126 9.42 -4.08 7.74
N PRO A 127 10.29 -3.08 7.47
CA PRO A 127 9.93 -1.93 6.63
C PRO A 127 9.44 -2.35 5.25
N PHE A 128 8.47 -1.62 4.71
CA PHE A 128 8.07 -1.75 3.31
C PHE A 128 9.26 -1.52 2.38
N PRO A 129 9.30 -2.17 1.21
CA PRO A 129 10.32 -1.92 0.19
C PRO A 129 10.43 -0.44 -0.15
N ILE A 130 11.64 0.01 -0.45
CA ILE A 130 11.93 1.40 -0.79
C ILE A 130 12.45 1.45 -2.23
N LEU A 131 11.79 2.24 -3.08
CA LEU A 131 12.19 2.45 -4.46
C LEU A 131 12.48 3.94 -4.72
N ALA A 132 13.40 4.21 -5.63
CA ALA A 132 13.62 5.57 -6.10
C ALA A 132 12.46 6.03 -6.99
N GLU A 133 12.18 7.32 -7.01
CA GLU A 133 11.06 7.89 -7.78
C GLU A 133 11.14 7.64 -9.29
N ASP A 134 12.35 7.50 -9.83
CA ASP A 134 12.63 7.22 -11.24
C ASP A 134 12.61 5.73 -11.60
N THR A 135 12.32 4.86 -10.60
CA THR A 135 12.19 3.42 -10.84
C THR A 135 11.03 3.14 -11.79
N PRO A 136 11.21 2.28 -12.81
CA PRO A 136 10.11 1.85 -13.68
C PRO A 136 8.99 1.19 -12.87
N ILE A 137 7.75 1.52 -13.22
CA ILE A 137 6.57 1.06 -12.47
C ILE A 137 6.42 -0.47 -12.47
N GLU A 138 6.94 -1.13 -13.51
CA GLU A 138 6.92 -2.59 -13.61
C GLU A 138 7.69 -3.28 -12.46
N LEU A 139 8.76 -2.63 -11.95
CA LEU A 139 9.50 -3.15 -10.80
C LEU A 139 8.69 -3.00 -9.51
N ALA A 140 7.99 -1.89 -9.33
CA ALA A 140 7.09 -1.71 -8.19
C ALA A 140 5.97 -2.75 -8.19
N SER A 141 5.43 -3.08 -9.37
CA SER A 141 4.39 -4.10 -9.48
C SER A 141 4.81 -5.48 -8.97
N LEU A 142 6.09 -5.84 -9.12
CA LEU A 142 6.62 -7.09 -8.59
C LEU A 142 6.69 -7.11 -7.05
N HIS A 143 7.00 -5.97 -6.45
CA HIS A 143 6.96 -5.83 -4.99
C HIS A 143 5.53 -5.91 -4.46
N LEU A 144 4.59 -5.20 -5.08
CA LEU A 144 3.19 -5.15 -4.66
C LEU A 144 2.41 -6.46 -4.85
N GLN A 145 3.01 -7.49 -5.47
CA GLN A 145 2.47 -8.85 -5.45
C GLN A 145 2.62 -9.55 -4.09
N ARG A 146 3.49 -9.05 -3.23
CA ARG A 146 3.85 -9.68 -1.94
C ARG A 146 3.77 -8.71 -0.78
N GLU A 147 3.81 -7.43 -1.05
CA GLU A 147 3.87 -6.35 -0.08
C GLU A 147 2.64 -5.43 -0.24
N GLU A 148 2.14 -4.92 0.85
CA GLU A 148 0.98 -4.02 0.87
C GLU A 148 1.28 -2.65 0.25
N ALA A 149 2.54 -2.21 0.36
CA ALA A 149 2.99 -0.91 -0.11
C ALA A 149 4.47 -0.91 -0.49
N VAL A 150 4.85 0.11 -1.25
CA VAL A 150 6.24 0.48 -1.55
C VAL A 150 6.43 1.95 -1.18
N LEU A 151 7.50 2.26 -0.46
CA LEU A 151 7.87 3.63 -0.14
C LEU A 151 8.71 4.23 -1.26
N VAL A 152 8.47 5.48 -1.57
CA VAL A 152 9.11 6.18 -2.69
C VAL A 152 10.06 7.24 -2.17
N THR A 153 11.31 7.20 -2.67
CA THR A 153 12.35 8.15 -2.25
C THR A 153 12.81 9.04 -3.38
N ARG A 154 13.18 10.25 -3.01
CA ARG A 154 13.94 11.19 -3.84
C ARG A 154 15.18 11.63 -3.06
N ARG A 155 16.38 11.33 -3.59
CA ARG A 155 17.66 11.69 -2.95
C ARG A 155 17.76 11.25 -1.48
N GLY A 156 17.24 10.07 -1.16
CA GLY A 156 17.26 9.50 0.19
C GLY A 156 16.14 9.96 1.13
N THR A 157 15.31 10.91 0.71
CA THR A 157 14.14 11.36 1.49
C THR A 157 12.90 10.64 1.00
N ILE A 158 12.05 10.16 1.91
CA ILE A 158 10.75 9.57 1.59
C ILE A 158 9.82 10.68 1.11
N ILE A 159 9.29 10.54 -0.10
CA ILE A 159 8.41 11.52 -0.74
C ILE A 159 6.99 11.03 -0.96
N GLY A 160 6.77 9.72 -0.89
CA GLY A 160 5.47 9.14 -1.17
C GLY A 160 5.40 7.66 -0.83
N ILE A 161 4.22 7.13 -1.02
CA ILE A 161 3.88 5.72 -0.88
C ILE A 161 3.12 5.27 -2.13
N LEU A 162 3.35 4.06 -2.56
CA LEU A 162 2.67 3.43 -3.69
C LEU A 162 2.04 2.13 -3.23
N THR A 163 0.79 1.94 -3.57
CA THR A 163 0.00 0.75 -3.27
C THR A 163 -0.63 0.18 -4.54
N SER A 164 -1.26 -0.97 -4.45
CA SER A 164 -2.01 -1.54 -5.58
C SER A 164 -3.18 -0.65 -6.02
N ALA A 165 -3.74 0.18 -5.12
CA ALA A 165 -4.82 1.10 -5.44
C ALA A 165 -4.39 2.21 -6.40
N ASP A 166 -3.17 2.72 -6.27
CA ASP A 166 -2.64 3.80 -7.13
C ASP A 166 -2.56 3.41 -8.61
N PHE A 167 -2.48 2.10 -8.90
CA PHE A 167 -2.52 1.61 -10.29
C PHE A 167 -3.90 1.67 -10.94
N LEU A 168 -4.97 1.74 -10.13
CA LEU A 168 -6.33 1.86 -10.66
C LEU A 168 -6.56 3.24 -11.27
N ASP A 169 -5.88 4.26 -10.78
CA ASP A 169 -6.00 5.64 -11.25
C ASP A 169 -5.37 5.85 -12.65
N LEU A 170 -4.44 4.98 -13.06
CA LEU A 170 -3.83 5.04 -14.40
C LEU A 170 -4.80 4.77 -15.58
N GLY A 171 -5.93 4.16 -15.30
CA GLY A 171 -6.95 3.84 -16.32
C GLY A 171 -7.96 4.96 -16.56
N LEU A 172 -7.91 6.07 -15.83
CA LEU A 172 -8.97 7.07 -15.73
C LEU A 172 -8.70 8.38 -16.48
N HIS A 173 -7.55 8.50 -17.18
CA HIS A 173 -7.19 9.72 -17.94
C HIS A 173 -6.92 9.45 -19.40
#